data_7dd541c492f6a14c68fcde66ed7c99d7
#
_entry.id   7dd541c492f6a14c68fcde66ed7c99d7
#
_cell.length_a   1.000
_cell.length_b   1.000
_cell.length_c   1.000
_cell.angle_alpha   90.00
_cell.angle_beta   90.00
_cell.angle_gamma   90.00
#
_symmetry.space_group_name_H-M   'P 1'
#
loop_
_entity.id
_entity.type
_entity.pdbx_description
1 polymer ?
#
loop_
_entity_poly.entity_id
_entity_poly.type
_entity_poly.pdbx_seq_one_letter_code
_entity_poly.pdbx_strand_id
1 'polypeptide(L)'
;MTTIAFLTATEGIERAELVEPWQAGIDAGHDAVLLAPEEGEGQLFEHLDKADTRSVDTVVSKASVDDYDALVLPGGVANPDALRMDEDAVAFIRDFVASGKPVAAICHAPWTLVEAGVLEGRTLTSWPSLQTDVRNAGGTWVDEPVVTDANLITSRNPGDIPSFNNALLEAVAHGAGSTGS
;
A
#
# COMPACT_ATOMS: atom_id res chain seq x y z
N MET A 1 9.77 -3.75 -18.04
CA MET A 1 9.25 -2.55 -17.38
C MET A 1 8.43 -2.99 -16.18
N THR A 2 8.63 -2.37 -15.04
CA THR A 2 8.01 -2.77 -13.77
C THR A 2 6.75 -1.94 -13.54
N THR A 3 5.67 -2.57 -13.14
CA THR A 3 4.39 -1.91 -12.87
C THR A 3 4.06 -1.98 -11.37
N ILE A 4 3.86 -0.82 -10.77
CA ILE A 4 3.48 -0.66 -9.36
C ILE A 4 1.97 -0.43 -9.29
N ALA A 5 1.26 -1.31 -8.60
CA ALA A 5 -0.16 -1.14 -8.31
C ALA A 5 -0.34 -0.32 -7.03
N PHE A 6 -1.24 0.64 -7.08
CA PHE A 6 -1.72 1.40 -5.92
C PHE A 6 -3.18 1.02 -5.70
N LEU A 7 -3.54 0.55 -4.53
CA LEU A 7 -4.90 0.11 -4.23
C LEU A 7 -5.52 0.99 -3.15
N THR A 8 -6.64 1.59 -3.47
CA THR A 8 -7.38 2.49 -2.57
C THR A 8 -8.88 2.24 -2.64
N ALA A 9 -9.61 2.73 -1.64
CA ALA A 9 -11.04 2.96 -1.78
C ALA A 9 -11.28 4.17 -2.71
N THR A 10 -12.52 4.60 -2.84
CA THR A 10 -12.88 5.71 -3.73
C THR A 10 -12.84 7.07 -3.07
N GLU A 11 -12.62 7.14 -1.77
CA GLU A 11 -12.43 8.41 -1.04
C GLU A 11 -11.63 8.23 0.25
N GLY A 12 -11.32 9.33 0.90
CA GLY A 12 -10.59 9.33 2.17
C GLY A 12 -9.11 9.00 2.04
N ILE A 13 -8.54 9.16 0.85
CA ILE A 13 -7.15 8.84 0.53
C ILE A 13 -6.27 10.02 0.92
N GLU A 14 -5.26 9.81 1.77
CA GLU A 14 -4.27 10.85 2.05
C GLU A 14 -3.44 11.14 0.80
N ARG A 15 -3.53 12.36 0.29
CA ARG A 15 -2.97 12.77 -1.01
C ARG A 15 -1.48 12.51 -1.12
N ALA A 16 -0.70 12.94 -0.12
CA ALA A 16 0.75 12.77 -0.14
C ALA A 16 1.16 11.30 -0.23
N GLU A 17 0.43 10.43 0.44
CA GLU A 17 0.72 8.99 0.51
C GLU A 17 0.38 8.22 -0.78
N LEU A 18 -0.41 8.81 -1.65
CA LEU A 18 -0.63 8.31 -3.01
C LEU A 18 0.32 9.00 -4.01
N VAL A 19 0.31 10.33 -4.03
CA VAL A 19 0.96 11.12 -5.09
C VAL A 19 2.50 11.04 -5.02
N GLU A 20 3.08 11.10 -3.84
CA GLU A 20 4.55 11.11 -3.72
C GLU A 20 5.18 9.74 -4.03
N PRO A 21 4.69 8.60 -3.51
CA PRO A 21 5.19 7.29 -3.95
C PRO A 21 4.92 7.02 -5.44
N TRP A 22 3.78 7.48 -5.96
CA TRP A 22 3.46 7.38 -7.38
C TRP A 22 4.50 8.09 -8.24
N GLN A 23 4.78 9.36 -7.90
CA GLN A 23 5.76 10.14 -8.65
C GLN A 23 7.17 9.56 -8.53
N ALA A 24 7.55 9.08 -7.34
CA ALA A 24 8.84 8.42 -7.14
C ALA A 24 8.99 7.18 -8.04
N GLY A 25 7.94 6.40 -8.21
CA GLY A 25 7.91 5.26 -9.12
C GLY A 25 8.10 5.68 -10.58
N ILE A 26 7.36 6.69 -11.03
CA ILE A 26 7.48 7.25 -12.38
C ILE A 26 8.88 7.78 -12.65
N ASP A 27 9.44 8.55 -11.71
CA ASP A 27 10.78 9.13 -11.83
C ASP A 27 11.88 8.06 -11.90
N ALA A 28 11.63 6.90 -11.29
CA ALA A 28 12.52 5.74 -11.34
C ALA A 28 12.33 4.87 -12.60
N GLY A 29 11.40 5.24 -13.49
CA GLY A 29 11.16 4.55 -14.77
C GLY A 29 10.16 3.40 -14.69
N HIS A 30 9.34 3.35 -13.64
CA HIS A 30 8.27 2.35 -13.49
C HIS A 30 6.93 2.90 -13.97
N ASP A 31 6.02 1.99 -14.34
CA ASP A 31 4.63 2.34 -14.55
C ASP A 31 3.87 2.28 -13.23
N ALA A 32 2.83 3.08 -13.10
CA ALA A 32 1.95 3.09 -11.94
C ALA A 32 0.48 3.00 -12.38
N VAL A 33 -0.31 2.19 -11.68
CA VAL A 33 -1.75 2.04 -11.93
C VAL A 33 -2.52 2.15 -10.63
N LEU A 34 -3.69 2.78 -10.68
CA LEU A 34 -4.60 2.88 -9.55
C LEU A 34 -5.70 1.84 -9.67
N LEU A 35 -5.79 0.98 -8.68
CA LEU A 35 -6.84 -0.01 -8.49
C LEU A 35 -7.80 0.46 -7.40
N ALA A 36 -9.08 0.21 -7.57
CA ALA A 36 -10.11 0.49 -6.57
C ALA A 36 -11.26 -0.51 -6.71
N PRO A 37 -12.17 -0.62 -5.73
CA PRO A 37 -13.35 -1.48 -5.84
C PRO A 37 -14.31 -1.11 -6.97
N GLU A 38 -14.34 0.17 -7.36
CA GLU A 38 -15.27 0.69 -8.37
C GLU A 38 -14.56 1.54 -9.41
N GLU A 39 -15.17 1.64 -10.59
CA GLU A 39 -14.73 2.57 -11.63
C GLU A 39 -15.00 4.02 -11.22
N GLY A 40 -14.31 4.96 -11.85
CA GLY A 40 -14.49 6.39 -11.64
C GLY A 40 -13.24 7.05 -11.09
N GLU A 41 -13.40 7.85 -10.06
CA GLU A 41 -12.32 8.64 -9.47
C GLU A 41 -12.19 8.40 -7.98
N GLY A 42 -10.95 8.36 -7.49
CA GLY A 42 -10.62 8.37 -6.08
C GLY A 42 -10.50 9.81 -5.56
N GLN A 43 -11.24 10.16 -4.51
CA GLN A 43 -11.19 11.47 -3.87
C GLN A 43 -10.03 11.51 -2.88
N LEU A 44 -9.07 12.40 -3.16
CA LEU A 44 -7.91 12.64 -2.30
C LEU A 44 -8.25 13.68 -1.23
N PHE A 45 -7.53 13.60 -0.13
CA PHE A 45 -7.65 14.54 1.00
C PHE A 45 -6.26 14.99 1.45
N GLU A 46 -6.18 16.23 1.88
CA GLU A 46 -5.07 16.73 2.67
C GLU A 46 -5.56 16.79 4.11
N HIS A 47 -5.32 15.74 4.85
CA HIS A 47 -5.85 15.48 6.18
C HIS A 47 -7.38 15.43 6.17
N LEU A 48 -8.08 16.48 6.58
CA LEU A 48 -9.55 16.54 6.58
C LEU A 48 -10.14 17.37 5.42
N ASP A 49 -9.28 18.00 4.64
CA ASP A 49 -9.71 18.87 3.55
C ASP A 49 -9.70 18.13 2.21
N LYS A 50 -10.78 18.26 1.45
CA LYS A 50 -10.82 17.68 0.10
C LYS A 50 -9.77 18.31 -0.81
N ALA A 51 -9.05 17.45 -1.53
CA ALA A 51 -8.09 17.83 -2.55
C ALA A 51 -8.58 17.43 -3.95
N ASP A 52 -7.67 17.20 -4.88
CA ASP A 52 -7.97 16.75 -6.23
C ASP A 52 -8.44 15.27 -6.27
N THR A 53 -8.74 14.79 -7.46
CA THR A 53 -9.14 13.39 -7.69
C THR A 53 -8.12 12.68 -8.57
N ARG A 54 -8.12 11.36 -8.53
CA ARG A 54 -7.36 10.48 -9.43
C ARG A 54 -8.30 9.48 -10.09
N SER A 55 -8.14 9.34 -11.40
CA SER A 55 -8.90 8.33 -12.14
C SER A 55 -8.46 6.93 -11.76
N VAL A 56 -9.42 6.04 -11.55
CA VAL A 56 -9.18 4.61 -11.34
C VAL A 56 -8.88 3.97 -12.68
N ASP A 57 -7.74 3.28 -12.76
CA ASP A 57 -7.31 2.62 -14.00
C ASP A 57 -7.97 1.26 -14.19
N THR A 58 -8.11 0.49 -13.11
CA THR A 58 -8.67 -0.87 -13.16
C THR A 58 -9.43 -1.17 -11.88
N VAL A 59 -10.57 -1.81 -12.00
CA VAL A 59 -11.34 -2.32 -10.86
C VAL A 59 -10.61 -3.55 -10.30
N VAL A 60 -10.42 -3.58 -8.97
CA VAL A 60 -9.61 -4.63 -8.32
C VAL A 60 -10.14 -6.05 -8.56
N SER A 61 -11.46 -6.23 -8.71
CA SER A 61 -12.06 -7.53 -9.02
C SER A 61 -11.63 -8.10 -10.38
N LYS A 62 -11.12 -7.24 -11.26
CA LYS A 62 -10.62 -7.62 -12.61
C LYS A 62 -9.10 -7.67 -12.69
N ALA A 63 -8.41 -7.31 -11.59
CA ALA A 63 -6.96 -7.27 -11.54
C ALA A 63 -6.38 -8.63 -11.15
N SER A 64 -5.24 -8.99 -11.74
CA SER A 64 -4.47 -10.17 -11.35
C SER A 64 -3.17 -9.75 -10.68
N VAL A 65 -2.80 -10.43 -9.60
CA VAL A 65 -1.50 -10.20 -8.92
C VAL A 65 -0.33 -10.39 -9.90
N ASP A 66 -0.48 -11.24 -10.88
CA ASP A 66 0.57 -11.52 -11.87
C ASP A 66 0.88 -10.34 -12.81
N ASP A 67 -0.06 -9.38 -12.92
CA ASP A 67 0.11 -8.21 -13.78
C ASP A 67 0.99 -7.11 -13.16
N TYR A 68 1.32 -7.23 -11.88
CA TYR A 68 2.03 -6.19 -11.13
C TYR A 68 3.25 -6.72 -10.39
N ASP A 69 4.24 -5.85 -10.18
CA ASP A 69 5.51 -6.19 -9.56
C ASP A 69 5.62 -5.73 -8.11
N ALA A 70 4.80 -4.77 -7.72
CA ALA A 70 4.71 -4.27 -6.34
C ALA A 70 3.31 -3.72 -6.08
N LEU A 71 2.92 -3.69 -4.80
CA LEU A 71 1.66 -3.12 -4.33
C LEU A 71 1.94 -2.04 -3.30
N VAL A 72 1.33 -0.87 -3.48
CA VAL A 72 1.35 0.22 -2.51
C VAL A 72 -0.07 0.45 -1.98
N LEU A 73 -0.17 0.55 -0.67
CA LEU A 73 -1.40 0.81 0.06
C LEU A 73 -1.27 2.18 0.75
N PRO A 74 -1.77 3.26 0.10
CA PRO A 74 -1.85 4.58 0.74
C PRO A 74 -2.78 4.56 1.95
N GLY A 75 -2.60 5.53 2.85
CA GLY A 75 -3.41 5.64 4.05
C GLY A 75 -4.53 6.66 3.94
N GLY A 76 -4.62 7.55 4.92
CA GLY A 76 -5.82 8.24 5.31
C GLY A 76 -6.61 7.34 6.25
N VAL A 77 -7.59 7.85 6.95
CA VAL A 77 -8.41 7.03 7.86
C VAL A 77 -9.54 6.33 7.11
N ALA A 78 -10.33 7.09 6.36
CA ALA A 78 -11.51 6.57 5.69
C ALA A 78 -11.18 5.61 4.53
N ASN A 79 -10.06 5.80 3.86
CA ASN A 79 -9.64 4.94 2.77
C ASN A 79 -9.44 3.47 3.21
N PRO A 80 -8.53 3.14 4.12
CA PRO A 80 -8.37 1.75 4.55
C PRO A 80 -9.58 1.22 5.32
N ASP A 81 -10.32 2.07 6.03
CA ASP A 81 -11.56 1.67 6.70
C ASP A 81 -12.60 1.15 5.71
N ALA A 82 -12.81 1.86 4.61
CA ALA A 82 -13.71 1.42 3.55
C ALA A 82 -13.16 0.22 2.77
N LEU A 83 -11.86 0.25 2.44
CA LEU A 83 -11.23 -0.79 1.63
C LEU A 83 -11.27 -2.17 2.30
N ARG A 84 -11.14 -2.22 3.62
CA ARG A 84 -11.19 -3.48 4.38
C ARG A 84 -12.55 -4.18 4.32
N MET A 85 -13.60 -3.48 3.91
CA MET A 85 -14.95 -4.02 3.73
C MET A 85 -15.16 -4.67 2.36
N ASP A 86 -14.24 -4.46 1.42
CA ASP A 86 -14.32 -5.02 0.07
C ASP A 86 -13.60 -6.36 0.00
N GLU A 87 -14.34 -7.43 -0.25
CA GLU A 87 -13.80 -8.80 -0.24
C GLU A 87 -12.76 -9.01 -1.35
N ASP A 88 -12.96 -8.44 -2.52
CA ASP A 88 -12.03 -8.57 -3.65
C ASP A 88 -10.71 -7.84 -3.36
N ALA A 89 -10.80 -6.65 -2.77
CA ALA A 89 -9.61 -5.89 -2.36
C ALA A 89 -8.81 -6.63 -1.30
N VAL A 90 -9.48 -7.17 -0.28
CA VAL A 90 -8.82 -7.92 0.79
C VAL A 90 -8.17 -9.21 0.26
N ALA A 91 -8.84 -9.93 -0.63
CA ALA A 91 -8.29 -11.11 -1.28
C ALA A 91 -7.07 -10.77 -2.14
N PHE A 92 -7.13 -9.68 -2.90
CA PHE A 92 -6.01 -9.20 -3.72
C PHE A 92 -4.78 -8.88 -2.85
N ILE A 93 -4.98 -8.18 -1.72
CA ILE A 93 -3.91 -7.86 -0.77
C ILE A 93 -3.30 -9.14 -0.20
N ARG A 94 -4.13 -10.09 0.25
CA ARG A 94 -3.68 -11.38 0.78
C ARG A 94 -2.81 -12.13 -0.22
N ASP A 95 -3.30 -12.26 -1.45
CA ASP A 95 -2.61 -12.97 -2.51
C ASP A 95 -1.31 -12.26 -2.91
N PHE A 96 -1.31 -10.93 -2.89
CA PHE A 96 -0.11 -10.15 -3.20
C PHE A 96 0.98 -10.36 -2.13
N VAL A 97 0.62 -10.32 -0.86
CA VAL A 97 1.56 -10.65 0.24
C VAL A 97 2.10 -12.06 0.08
N ALA A 98 1.24 -13.03 -0.23
CA ALA A 98 1.62 -14.44 -0.42
C ALA A 98 2.54 -14.65 -1.62
N SER A 99 2.48 -13.78 -2.63
CA SER A 99 3.32 -13.87 -3.82
C SER A 99 4.81 -13.60 -3.55
N GLY A 100 5.14 -13.00 -2.43
CA GLY A 100 6.51 -12.58 -2.09
C GLY A 100 6.95 -11.28 -2.77
N LYS A 101 6.13 -10.69 -3.63
CA LYS A 101 6.41 -9.39 -4.24
C LYS A 101 6.28 -8.28 -3.20
N PRO A 102 6.97 -7.13 -3.37
CA PRO A 102 6.91 -6.04 -2.40
C PRO A 102 5.50 -5.51 -2.17
N VAL A 103 5.13 -5.37 -0.90
CA VAL A 103 3.90 -4.70 -0.46
C VAL A 103 4.31 -3.59 0.51
N ALA A 104 3.95 -2.36 0.18
CA ALA A 104 4.29 -1.19 0.96
C ALA A 104 3.02 -0.49 1.45
N ALA A 105 2.85 -0.39 2.77
CA ALA A 105 1.67 0.19 3.40
C ALA A 105 2.07 1.30 4.37
N ILE A 106 1.34 2.41 4.35
CA ILE A 106 1.65 3.58 5.17
C ILE A 106 0.45 4.06 5.97
N CYS A 107 0.70 4.62 7.16
CA CYS A 107 -0.27 5.27 8.03
C CYS A 107 -1.33 4.28 8.54
N HIS A 108 -2.60 4.47 8.19
CA HIS A 108 -3.69 3.58 8.55
C HIS A 108 -3.87 2.37 7.61
N ALA A 109 -3.14 2.34 6.50
CA ALA A 109 -3.25 1.25 5.52
C ALA A 109 -3.06 -0.15 6.11
N PRO A 110 -2.22 -0.38 7.14
CA PRO A 110 -2.13 -1.69 7.79
C PRO A 110 -3.43 -2.29 8.33
N TRP A 111 -4.51 -1.51 8.49
CA TRP A 111 -5.83 -2.08 8.78
C TRP A 111 -6.27 -3.11 7.72
N THR A 112 -5.92 -2.89 6.47
CA THR A 112 -6.23 -3.85 5.39
C THR A 112 -5.40 -5.12 5.48
N LEU A 113 -4.18 -5.01 6.01
CA LEU A 113 -3.32 -6.17 6.30
C LEU A 113 -3.86 -6.98 7.49
N VAL A 114 -4.39 -6.30 8.51
CA VAL A 114 -5.10 -6.94 9.63
C VAL A 114 -6.28 -7.76 9.09
N GLU A 115 -7.11 -7.15 8.25
CA GLU A 115 -8.28 -7.80 7.66
C GLU A 115 -7.89 -8.98 6.77
N ALA A 116 -6.80 -8.85 6.03
CA ALA A 116 -6.29 -9.92 5.16
C ALA A 116 -5.69 -11.10 5.96
N GLY A 117 -5.43 -10.94 7.25
CA GLY A 117 -4.90 -12.01 8.11
C GLY A 117 -3.44 -12.35 7.83
N VAL A 118 -2.62 -11.37 7.42
CA VAL A 118 -1.23 -11.60 6.97
C VAL A 118 -0.17 -11.08 7.94
N LEU A 119 -0.55 -10.65 9.15
CA LEU A 119 0.37 -10.01 10.08
C LEU A 119 0.99 -10.95 11.13
N GLU A 120 0.54 -12.17 11.27
CA GLU A 120 1.10 -13.09 12.27
C GLU A 120 2.60 -13.32 12.03
N GLY A 121 3.40 -13.06 13.06
CA GLY A 121 4.85 -13.22 12.99
C GLY A 121 5.59 -12.10 12.25
N ARG A 122 4.88 -11.07 11.80
CA ARG A 122 5.48 -9.92 11.11
C ARG A 122 5.86 -8.80 12.07
N THR A 123 6.94 -8.12 11.76
CA THR A 123 7.34 -6.86 12.43
C THR A 123 7.00 -5.70 11.49
N LEU A 124 6.26 -4.71 11.99
CA LEU A 124 5.81 -3.59 11.17
C LEU A 124 5.59 -2.33 12.00
N THR A 125 5.42 -1.23 11.31
CA THR A 125 4.95 0.02 11.88
C THR A 125 3.67 0.49 11.19
N SER A 126 3.06 1.53 11.72
CA SER A 126 1.82 2.13 11.20
C SER A 126 1.61 3.48 11.87
N TRP A 127 0.51 4.13 11.51
CA TRP A 127 -0.01 5.19 12.36
C TRP A 127 -0.19 4.66 13.80
N PRO A 128 0.26 5.41 14.82
CA PRO A 128 0.34 4.86 16.19
C PRO A 128 -0.96 4.36 16.82
N SER A 129 -2.11 4.84 16.35
CA SER A 129 -3.40 4.38 16.86
C SER A 129 -3.73 2.93 16.52
N LEU A 130 -2.98 2.31 15.59
CA LEU A 130 -3.20 0.93 15.16
C LEU A 130 -2.39 -0.09 15.98
N GLN A 131 -1.62 0.34 16.97
CA GLN A 131 -0.72 -0.56 17.71
C GLN A 131 -1.42 -1.80 18.27
N THR A 132 -2.56 -1.58 18.94
CA THR A 132 -3.33 -2.67 19.52
C THR A 132 -3.88 -3.62 18.44
N ASP A 133 -4.37 -3.07 17.34
CA ASP A 133 -4.90 -3.86 16.22
C ASP A 133 -3.81 -4.75 15.60
N VAL A 134 -2.63 -4.20 15.41
CA VAL A 134 -1.46 -4.94 14.88
C VAL A 134 -1.07 -6.08 15.83
N ARG A 135 -0.97 -5.80 17.14
CA ARG A 135 -0.63 -6.81 18.14
C ARG A 135 -1.69 -7.91 18.22
N ASN A 136 -2.96 -7.54 18.18
CA ASN A 136 -4.07 -8.51 18.19
C ASN A 136 -4.09 -9.39 16.94
N ALA A 137 -3.56 -8.89 15.83
CA ALA A 137 -3.41 -9.64 14.59
C ALA A 137 -2.15 -10.53 14.56
N GLY A 138 -1.37 -10.56 15.65
CA GLY A 138 -0.16 -11.39 15.77
C GLY A 138 1.12 -10.71 15.31
N GLY A 139 1.07 -9.41 14.98
CA GLY A 139 2.24 -8.64 14.57
C GLY A 139 2.99 -8.03 15.75
N THR A 140 4.24 -7.68 15.52
CA THR A 140 5.08 -6.88 16.43
C THR A 140 5.15 -5.46 15.91
N TRP A 141 4.58 -4.51 16.64
CA TRP A 141 4.60 -3.10 16.28
C TRP A 141 5.85 -2.41 16.80
N VAL A 142 6.55 -1.67 15.95
CA VAL A 142 7.73 -0.87 16.33
C VAL A 142 7.57 0.55 15.82
N ASP A 143 8.13 1.52 16.56
CA ASP A 143 8.05 2.94 16.24
C ASP A 143 9.30 3.37 15.45
N GLU A 144 9.27 3.13 14.16
CA GLU A 144 10.36 3.45 13.23
C GLU A 144 9.80 4.15 11.96
N PRO A 145 10.60 5.02 11.31
CA PRO A 145 10.15 5.69 10.08
C PRO A 145 9.79 4.74 8.95
N VAL A 146 10.52 3.63 8.84
CA VAL A 146 10.25 2.57 7.89
C VAL A 146 10.70 1.24 8.48
N VAL A 147 9.89 0.21 8.26
CA VAL A 147 10.20 -1.17 8.64
C VAL A 147 10.08 -2.03 7.40
N THR A 148 11.11 -2.79 7.11
CA THR A 148 11.09 -3.82 6.06
C THR A 148 11.19 -5.19 6.72
N ASP A 149 10.18 -6.01 6.55
CA ASP A 149 10.13 -7.40 7.02
C ASP A 149 9.81 -8.28 5.81
N ALA A 150 10.83 -8.97 5.30
CA ALA A 150 10.75 -9.71 4.04
C ALA A 150 10.19 -8.81 2.92
N ASN A 151 9.02 -9.15 2.36
CA ASN A 151 8.40 -8.36 1.30
C ASN A 151 7.47 -7.25 1.81
N LEU A 152 7.29 -7.10 3.12
CA LEU A 152 6.41 -6.09 3.70
C LEU A 152 7.20 -4.85 4.13
N ILE A 153 6.79 -3.70 3.61
CA ILE A 153 7.38 -2.39 3.91
C ILE A 153 6.28 -1.53 4.55
N THR A 154 6.56 -0.93 5.70
CA THR A 154 5.58 -0.09 6.39
C THR A 154 6.19 1.20 6.90
N SER A 155 5.38 2.26 6.97
CA SER A 155 5.72 3.58 7.53
C SER A 155 4.53 4.16 8.31
N ARG A 156 4.75 5.22 9.09
CA ARG A 156 3.79 5.73 10.08
C ARG A 156 2.88 6.85 9.57
N ASN A 157 3.43 7.78 8.79
CA ASN A 157 2.76 9.04 8.45
C ASN A 157 3.43 9.70 7.23
N PRO A 158 2.88 10.80 6.68
CA PRO A 158 3.48 11.49 5.54
C PRO A 158 4.92 11.96 5.74
N GLY A 159 5.34 12.26 6.97
CA GLY A 159 6.73 12.64 7.26
C GLY A 159 7.73 11.53 6.99
N ASP A 160 7.30 10.29 6.93
CA ASP A 160 8.15 9.12 6.65
C ASP A 160 8.25 8.80 5.15
N ILE A 161 7.53 9.49 4.28
CA ILE A 161 7.46 9.17 2.84
C ILE A 161 8.82 9.06 2.17
N PRO A 162 9.82 9.91 2.42
CA PRO A 162 11.14 9.74 1.81
C PRO A 162 11.76 8.37 2.09
N SER A 163 11.72 7.91 3.34
CA SER A 163 12.22 6.58 3.73
C SER A 163 11.38 5.46 3.14
N PHE A 164 10.06 5.63 3.13
CA PHE A 164 9.10 4.71 2.52
C PHE A 164 9.37 4.52 1.02
N ASN A 165 9.52 5.62 0.28
CA ASN A 165 9.80 5.59 -1.15
C ASN A 165 11.13 4.90 -1.45
N ASN A 166 12.18 5.19 -0.69
CA ASN A 166 13.48 4.55 -0.86
C ASN A 166 13.39 3.03 -0.69
N ALA A 167 12.74 2.58 0.38
CA ALA A 167 12.57 1.14 0.65
C ALA A 167 11.74 0.45 -0.44
N LEU A 168 10.67 1.10 -0.92
CA LEU A 168 9.85 0.60 -2.02
C LEU A 168 10.68 0.43 -3.30
N LEU A 169 11.40 1.46 -3.70
CA LEU A 169 12.19 1.45 -4.94
C LEU A 169 13.33 0.43 -4.88
N GLU A 170 13.98 0.30 -3.74
CA GLU A 170 14.98 -0.75 -3.52
C GLU A 170 14.39 -2.15 -3.67
N ALA A 171 13.23 -2.39 -3.07
CA ALA A 171 12.56 -3.69 -3.14
C ALA A 171 12.13 -4.02 -4.58
N VAL A 172 11.62 -3.05 -5.32
CA VAL A 172 11.24 -3.21 -6.74
C VAL A 172 12.47 -3.52 -7.59
N ALA A 173 13.59 -2.82 -7.36
CA ALA A 173 14.84 -3.06 -8.09
C ALA A 173 15.40 -4.48 -7.83
N HIS A 174 15.33 -4.98 -6.60
CA HIS A 174 15.76 -6.34 -6.24
C HIS A 174 14.87 -7.41 -6.89
N GLY A 175 13.54 -7.18 -6.94
CA GLY A 175 12.60 -8.08 -7.61
C GLY A 175 12.87 -8.20 -9.11
N ALA A 176 13.24 -7.10 -9.78
CA ALA A 176 13.59 -7.09 -11.20
C ALA A 176 14.92 -7.82 -11.49
N GLY A 177 15.86 -7.87 -10.51
CA GLY A 177 17.14 -8.54 -10.64
C GLY A 177 17.08 -10.07 -10.46
N SER A 178 15.99 -10.61 -9.92
CA SER A 178 15.85 -12.06 -9.65
C SER A 178 15.32 -12.87 -10.85
N THR A 179 14.97 -12.21 -11.95
CA THR A 179 14.49 -12.88 -13.17
C THR A 179 15.58 -13.22 -14.18
N GLY A 180 16.85 -13.12 -13.78
CA GLY A 180 18.00 -13.35 -14.63
C GLY A 180 18.96 -14.45 -14.07
N SER A 181 18.49 -15.69 -13.99
CA SER A 181 19.38 -16.85 -13.85
C SER A 181 18.74 -18.09 -14.45
#